data_edcc66136a8f21795860b93d3252673f
#
_entry.id   edcc66136a8f21795860b93d3252673f
#
_cell.length_a   1.000
_cell.length_b   1.000
_cell.length_c   1.000
_cell.angle_alpha   90.00
_cell.angle_beta   90.00
_cell.angle_gamma   90.00
#
_symmetry.space_group_name_H-M   'P 1'
#
loop_
_entity.id
_entity.type
_entity.pdbx_description
1 polymer ?
#
loop_
_entity_poly.entity_id
_entity_poly.type
_entity_poly.pdbx_seq_one_letter_code
_entity_poly.pdbx_strand_id
1 'polypeptide(L)'
;MEHIHMSREDTVGIITLTRRDRFNAMDVSMAQDFRKAGLQFARDDGVRCVVLRGADGVFCSGADLKYVRDRGAAHDFGYLHPDGSGPAPGYGESFKQILEYIHSTISEIRRAPKPFIAAVDGMAAAGGFGIAMACDLVVASERSSFEWAYHKTGLTGAESSTFFLPRLVGLRKAMELVLLNPRLSAQEAKAAGLITAVFPDASFEGEVLALARRLAAGPTRAYAVAKMLLNAAAGVDRLDYHLDEELQQLARIADGPDFAEGLASFFEKRAAAFSGE
;
A
#
# COMPACT_ATOMS: atom_id res chain seq x y z
N MET A 1 18.53 3.36 -4.50
CA MET A 1 17.14 2.97 -4.76
C MET A 1 16.74 3.63 -6.06
N GLU A 2 16.14 2.88 -6.96
CA GLU A 2 15.79 3.37 -8.30
C GLU A 2 14.42 4.06 -8.31
N HIS A 3 13.48 3.50 -7.55
CA HIS A 3 12.07 3.90 -7.58
C HIS A 3 11.60 4.65 -6.34
N ILE A 4 12.50 4.90 -5.40
CA ILE A 4 12.20 5.59 -4.16
C ILE A 4 13.27 6.63 -3.86
N HIS A 5 12.82 7.85 -3.65
CA HIS A 5 13.64 8.92 -3.14
C HIS A 5 13.42 9.08 -1.63
N MET A 6 14.52 9.03 -0.87
CA MET A 6 14.52 9.31 0.56
C MET A 6 15.13 10.68 0.80
N SER A 7 14.45 11.50 1.57
CA SER A 7 14.97 12.76 2.07
C SER A 7 14.67 12.94 3.56
N ARG A 8 15.33 13.89 4.18
CA ARG A 8 15.12 14.21 5.59
C ARG A 8 15.07 15.71 5.76
N GLU A 9 14.10 16.19 6.49
CA GLU A 9 13.99 17.57 6.97
C GLU A 9 14.03 17.55 8.50
N ASP A 10 15.16 17.95 9.08
CA ASP A 10 15.44 17.86 10.53
C ASP A 10 15.18 16.44 11.08
N THR A 11 14.09 16.25 11.80
CA THR A 11 13.68 14.97 12.39
C THR A 11 12.51 14.30 11.65
N VAL A 12 12.13 14.80 10.47
CA VAL A 12 11.10 14.23 9.60
C VAL A 12 11.77 13.47 8.46
N GLY A 13 11.53 12.15 8.38
CA GLY A 13 11.91 11.34 7.23
C GLY A 13 10.81 11.40 6.16
N ILE A 14 11.20 11.48 4.88
CA ILE A 14 10.27 11.53 3.76
C ILE A 14 10.63 10.43 2.77
N ILE A 15 9.68 9.53 2.52
CA ILE A 15 9.76 8.47 1.51
C ILE A 15 8.87 8.90 0.35
N THR A 16 9.47 9.13 -0.82
CA THR A 16 8.73 9.52 -2.02
C THR A 16 8.81 8.41 -3.06
N LEU A 17 7.64 7.90 -3.49
CA LEU A 17 7.52 6.97 -4.59
C LEU A 17 7.72 7.72 -5.89
N THR A 18 8.63 7.27 -6.77
CA THR A 18 9.10 8.05 -7.93
C THR A 18 8.99 7.31 -9.27
N ARG A 19 8.15 6.28 -9.35
CA ARG A 19 7.92 5.49 -10.56
C ARG A 19 6.69 6.00 -11.34
N ARG A 20 6.76 7.28 -11.75
CA ARG A 20 5.66 8.03 -12.35
C ARG A 20 5.10 7.39 -13.62
N ASP A 21 5.96 6.90 -14.51
CA ASP A 21 5.60 6.26 -15.79
C ASP A 21 4.72 5.00 -15.61
N ARG A 22 4.66 4.50 -14.38
CA ARG A 22 3.85 3.36 -13.93
C ARG A 22 2.83 3.72 -12.86
N PHE A 23 2.52 4.99 -12.65
CA PHE A 23 1.59 5.43 -11.60
C PHE A 23 2.00 4.93 -10.21
N ASN A 24 3.29 4.86 -9.92
CA ASN A 24 3.87 4.30 -8.70
C ASN A 24 3.40 2.86 -8.40
N ALA A 25 3.09 2.08 -9.47
CA ALA A 25 2.74 0.66 -9.32
C ALA A 25 3.96 -0.15 -8.86
N MET A 26 3.71 -1.13 -8.00
CA MET A 26 4.72 -1.96 -7.36
C MET A 26 5.06 -3.18 -8.21
N ASP A 27 6.31 -3.30 -8.64
CA ASP A 27 6.97 -4.55 -9.01
C ASP A 27 7.91 -4.99 -7.88
N VAL A 28 8.66 -6.05 -8.07
CA VAL A 28 9.59 -6.57 -7.05
C VAL A 28 10.68 -5.54 -6.73
N SER A 29 11.26 -4.88 -7.72
CA SER A 29 12.32 -3.87 -7.51
C SER A 29 11.83 -2.71 -6.65
N MET A 30 10.65 -2.15 -6.96
CA MET A 30 10.06 -1.07 -6.19
C MET A 30 9.63 -1.53 -4.79
N ALA A 31 9.10 -2.74 -4.64
CA ALA A 31 8.74 -3.30 -3.34
C ALA A 31 9.97 -3.52 -2.44
N GLN A 32 11.09 -3.96 -3.02
CA GLN A 32 12.38 -4.05 -2.32
C GLN A 32 12.89 -2.67 -1.87
N ASP A 33 12.81 -1.68 -2.75
CA ASP A 33 13.22 -0.31 -2.42
C ASP A 33 12.32 0.30 -1.34
N PHE A 34 11.01 0.05 -1.42
CA PHE A 34 10.05 0.46 -0.38
C PHE A 34 10.37 -0.17 0.98
N ARG A 35 10.72 -1.47 0.99
CA ARG A 35 11.15 -2.15 2.21
C ARG A 35 12.43 -1.55 2.79
N LYS A 36 13.44 -1.28 1.96
CA LYS A 36 14.70 -0.65 2.41
C LYS A 36 14.42 0.71 3.03
N ALA A 37 13.64 1.57 2.37
CA ALA A 37 13.30 2.91 2.85
C ALA A 37 12.47 2.87 4.16
N GLY A 38 11.44 2.02 4.20
CA GLY A 38 10.59 1.83 5.37
C GLY A 38 11.37 1.39 6.59
N LEU A 39 12.21 0.35 6.44
CA LEU A 39 13.08 -0.16 7.52
C LEU A 39 14.10 0.89 8.00
N GLN A 40 14.73 1.59 7.08
CA GLN A 40 15.73 2.59 7.42
C GLN A 40 15.14 3.68 8.32
N PHE A 41 14.00 4.28 7.93
CA PHE A 41 13.38 5.33 8.74
C PHE A 41 12.63 4.79 9.98
N ALA A 42 12.09 3.57 9.94
CA ALA A 42 11.50 2.95 11.12
C ALA A 42 12.52 2.79 12.25
N ARG A 43 13.78 2.50 11.90
CA ARG A 43 14.88 2.19 12.84
C ARG A 43 15.85 3.34 13.10
N ASP A 44 15.76 4.46 12.36
CA ASP A 44 16.60 5.64 12.57
C ASP A 44 16.11 6.45 13.77
N ASP A 45 16.80 6.41 14.90
CA ASP A 45 16.45 7.15 16.13
C ASP A 45 16.47 8.68 15.93
N GLY A 46 17.18 9.17 14.92
CA GLY A 46 17.19 10.59 14.55
C GLY A 46 15.90 11.04 13.86
N VAL A 47 15.11 10.11 13.31
CA VAL A 47 13.81 10.37 12.68
C VAL A 47 12.68 10.17 13.70
N ARG A 48 11.81 11.17 13.85
CA ARG A 48 10.72 11.21 14.85
C ARG A 48 9.33 11.13 14.23
N CYS A 49 9.19 11.41 12.94
CA CYS A 49 7.99 11.23 12.15
C CYS A 49 8.38 10.86 10.71
N VAL A 50 7.61 10.02 10.03
CA VAL A 50 7.86 9.63 8.64
C VAL A 50 6.65 10.01 7.79
N VAL A 51 6.92 10.61 6.62
CA VAL A 51 5.92 10.88 5.58
C VAL A 51 6.17 9.94 4.42
N LEU A 52 5.15 9.20 4.01
CA LEU A 52 5.11 8.42 2.77
C LEU A 52 4.25 9.17 1.75
N ARG A 53 4.81 9.49 0.58
CA ARG A 53 4.10 10.20 -0.49
C ARG A 53 4.45 9.65 -1.87
N GLY A 54 3.62 9.96 -2.85
CA GLY A 54 3.95 9.76 -4.25
C GLY A 54 4.39 11.06 -4.91
N ALA A 55 5.26 10.97 -5.91
CA ALA A 55 5.64 12.11 -6.74
C ALA A 55 4.55 12.44 -7.78
N ASP A 56 4.55 13.69 -8.24
CA ASP A 56 3.83 14.15 -9.43
C ASP A 56 2.31 13.90 -9.41
N GLY A 57 1.67 13.98 -8.25
CA GLY A 57 0.22 13.88 -8.12
C GLY A 57 -0.34 12.47 -8.30
N VAL A 58 0.45 11.44 -8.01
CA VAL A 58 0.01 10.04 -7.95
C VAL A 58 0.60 9.39 -6.70
N PHE A 59 -0.25 8.88 -5.81
CA PHE A 59 0.25 8.16 -4.65
C PHE A 59 0.73 6.76 -5.05
N CYS A 60 -0.18 5.83 -5.36
CA CYS A 60 0.17 4.48 -5.81
C CYS A 60 -1.07 3.78 -6.38
N SER A 61 -0.91 3.09 -7.51
CA SER A 61 -1.99 2.36 -8.19
C SER A 61 -2.08 0.87 -7.86
N GLY A 62 -1.22 0.36 -6.97
CA GLY A 62 -1.17 -1.06 -6.60
C GLY A 62 -0.06 -1.83 -7.30
N ALA A 63 -0.25 -3.12 -7.54
CA ALA A 63 0.74 -3.94 -8.24
C ALA A 63 0.88 -3.55 -9.72
N ASP A 64 2.09 -3.66 -10.28
CA ASP A 64 2.32 -3.47 -11.72
C ASP A 64 1.78 -4.67 -12.50
N LEU A 65 0.56 -4.53 -13.03
CA LEU A 65 -0.09 -5.58 -13.80
C LEU A 65 0.65 -5.95 -15.09
N LYS A 66 1.46 -5.04 -15.65
CA LYS A 66 2.31 -5.38 -16.80
C LYS A 66 3.43 -6.31 -16.36
N TYR A 67 4.10 -6.00 -15.25
CA TYR A 67 5.10 -6.89 -14.65
C TYR A 67 4.50 -8.28 -14.36
N VAL A 68 3.31 -8.34 -13.75
CA VAL A 68 2.62 -9.60 -13.45
C VAL A 68 2.24 -10.35 -14.74
N ARG A 69 1.69 -9.66 -15.75
CA ARG A 69 1.36 -10.25 -17.06
C ARG A 69 2.57 -10.88 -17.71
N ASP A 70 3.69 -10.20 -17.67
CA ASP A 70 4.95 -10.63 -18.26
C ASP A 70 5.68 -11.68 -17.38
N ARG A 71 5.02 -12.18 -16.29
CA ARG A 71 5.51 -13.20 -15.35
C ARG A 71 6.75 -12.79 -14.58
N GLY A 72 6.88 -11.50 -14.28
CA GLY A 72 8.01 -10.95 -13.57
C GLY A 72 9.28 -10.84 -14.42
N ALA A 73 10.39 -10.51 -13.77
CA ALA A 73 11.71 -10.53 -14.38
C ALA A 73 12.48 -11.80 -13.96
N ALA A 74 13.19 -12.42 -14.87
CA ALA A 74 13.86 -13.70 -14.61
C ALA A 74 14.81 -13.65 -13.38
N HIS A 75 15.46 -12.50 -13.14
CA HIS A 75 16.37 -12.36 -12.00
C HIS A 75 15.64 -12.32 -10.64
N ASP A 76 14.36 -11.96 -10.60
CA ASP A 76 13.58 -11.91 -9.36
C ASP A 76 13.25 -13.32 -8.84
N PHE A 77 13.25 -14.31 -9.73
CA PHE A 77 12.90 -15.71 -9.43
C PHE A 77 14.09 -16.67 -9.52
N GLY A 78 15.28 -16.17 -9.84
CA GLY A 78 16.47 -17.01 -10.05
C GLY A 78 16.87 -17.86 -8.84
N TYR A 79 16.49 -17.46 -7.64
CA TYR A 79 16.73 -18.24 -6.42
C TYR A 79 15.82 -19.48 -6.31
N LEU A 80 14.64 -19.46 -6.94
CA LEU A 80 13.73 -20.61 -6.98
C LEU A 80 14.24 -21.70 -7.93
N HIS A 81 14.89 -21.26 -9.03
CA HIS A 81 15.42 -22.13 -10.07
C HIS A 81 16.82 -21.67 -10.49
N PRO A 82 17.87 -21.90 -9.63
CA PRO A 82 19.21 -21.39 -9.88
C PRO A 82 19.85 -21.89 -11.18
N ASP A 83 19.41 -23.05 -11.67
CA ASP A 83 19.86 -23.69 -12.91
C ASP A 83 19.02 -23.30 -14.14
N GLY A 84 17.98 -22.45 -13.95
CA GLY A 84 17.08 -22.05 -15.03
C GLY A 84 16.14 -23.15 -15.55
N SER A 85 16.05 -24.30 -14.88
CA SER A 85 15.33 -25.48 -15.34
C SER A 85 13.85 -25.52 -14.95
N GLY A 86 13.37 -24.59 -14.13
CA GLY A 86 12.00 -24.56 -13.64
C GLY A 86 10.99 -24.04 -14.66
N PRO A 87 9.69 -24.35 -14.46
CA PRO A 87 8.63 -23.75 -15.27
C PRO A 87 8.60 -22.21 -15.03
N ALA A 88 8.07 -21.48 -16.02
CA ALA A 88 7.81 -20.05 -15.82
C ALA A 88 6.90 -19.85 -14.59
N PRO A 89 7.19 -18.89 -13.71
CA PRO A 89 6.39 -18.64 -12.52
C PRO A 89 4.93 -18.33 -12.88
N GLY A 90 3.98 -18.81 -12.06
CA GLY A 90 2.58 -18.45 -12.15
C GLY A 90 2.34 -16.97 -11.84
N TYR A 91 1.16 -16.47 -12.07
CA TYR A 91 0.79 -15.11 -11.65
C TYR A 91 0.86 -14.97 -10.13
N GLY A 92 0.39 -16.02 -9.42
CA GLY A 92 0.44 -16.07 -7.97
C GLY A 92 1.84 -15.92 -7.41
N GLU A 93 2.84 -16.54 -8.05
CA GLU A 93 4.24 -16.41 -7.61
C GLU A 93 4.77 -14.98 -7.78
N SER A 94 4.42 -14.32 -8.89
CA SER A 94 4.78 -12.90 -9.08
C SER A 94 4.20 -12.00 -7.98
N PHE A 95 2.95 -12.24 -7.59
CA PHE A 95 2.34 -11.52 -6.46
C PHE A 95 3.00 -11.84 -5.12
N LYS A 96 3.32 -13.12 -4.84
CA LYS A 96 4.02 -13.49 -3.61
C LYS A 96 5.31 -12.70 -3.44
N GLN A 97 6.14 -12.63 -4.48
CA GLN A 97 7.39 -11.88 -4.44
C GLN A 97 7.19 -10.39 -4.12
N ILE A 98 6.20 -9.74 -4.72
CA ILE A 98 5.87 -8.35 -4.42
C ILE A 98 5.38 -8.21 -2.98
N LEU A 99 4.43 -9.06 -2.58
CA LEU A 99 3.75 -8.96 -1.29
C LEU A 99 4.65 -9.28 -0.11
N GLU A 100 5.59 -10.21 -0.21
CA GLU A 100 6.55 -10.50 0.86
C GLU A 100 7.32 -9.26 1.30
N TYR A 101 7.78 -8.43 0.35
CA TYR A 101 8.45 -7.18 0.67
C TYR A 101 7.49 -6.13 1.23
N ILE A 102 6.31 -5.97 0.64
CA ILE A 102 5.33 -4.96 1.09
C ILE A 102 4.77 -5.33 2.46
N HIS A 103 4.37 -6.58 2.68
CA HIS A 103 3.80 -7.04 3.95
C HIS A 103 4.81 -6.90 5.10
N SER A 104 6.07 -7.26 4.87
CA SER A 104 7.11 -7.04 5.90
C SER A 104 7.32 -5.56 6.18
N THR A 105 7.19 -4.68 5.18
CA THR A 105 7.29 -3.23 5.36
C THR A 105 6.10 -2.68 6.16
N ILE A 106 4.89 -3.14 5.87
CA ILE A 106 3.67 -2.79 6.62
C ILE A 106 3.81 -3.17 8.09
N SER A 107 4.30 -4.37 8.38
CA SER A 107 4.57 -4.84 9.75
C SER A 107 5.55 -3.93 10.48
N GLU A 108 6.63 -3.50 9.82
CA GLU A 108 7.61 -2.57 10.40
C GLU A 108 7.01 -1.18 10.62
N ILE A 109 6.23 -0.65 9.68
CA ILE A 109 5.51 0.63 9.85
C ILE A 109 4.62 0.59 11.09
N ARG A 110 3.87 -0.51 11.28
CA ARG A 110 2.98 -0.66 12.44
C ARG A 110 3.72 -0.80 13.77
N ARG A 111 4.90 -1.44 13.77
CA ARG A 111 5.74 -1.61 14.95
C ARG A 111 6.65 -0.41 15.23
N ALA A 112 6.89 0.46 14.25
CA ALA A 112 7.80 1.59 14.40
C ALA A 112 7.41 2.47 15.59
N PRO A 113 8.37 2.85 16.47
CA PRO A 113 8.11 3.65 17.68
C PRO A 113 7.99 5.14 17.36
N LYS A 114 7.32 5.47 16.25
CA LYS A 114 7.10 6.83 15.75
C LYS A 114 5.92 6.87 14.79
N PRO A 115 5.29 8.05 14.58
CA PRO A 115 4.22 8.20 13.62
C PRO A 115 4.67 8.04 12.17
N PHE A 116 3.84 7.38 11.35
CA PHE A 116 3.89 7.34 9.90
C PHE A 116 2.65 8.01 9.32
N ILE A 117 2.84 8.93 8.40
CA ILE A 117 1.78 9.66 7.68
C ILE A 117 1.79 9.22 6.22
N ALA A 118 0.68 8.73 5.70
CA ALA A 118 0.47 8.66 4.26
C ALA A 118 -0.07 10.00 3.76
N ALA A 119 0.69 10.66 2.89
CA ALA A 119 0.29 11.90 2.23
C ALA A 119 -0.15 11.57 0.80
N VAL A 120 -1.46 11.39 0.64
CA VAL A 120 -2.06 10.98 -0.63
C VAL A 120 -2.37 12.21 -1.47
N ASP A 121 -1.64 12.34 -2.59
CA ASP A 121 -1.95 13.31 -3.64
C ASP A 121 -2.28 12.54 -4.92
N GLY A 122 -3.50 12.71 -5.42
CA GLY A 122 -4.04 11.93 -6.53
C GLY A 122 -4.59 10.56 -6.11
N MET A 123 -4.25 9.50 -6.85
CA MET A 123 -4.89 8.19 -6.70
C MET A 123 -4.16 7.29 -5.70
N ALA A 124 -4.93 6.67 -4.78
CA ALA A 124 -4.55 5.52 -3.99
C ALA A 124 -5.50 4.36 -4.31
N ALA A 125 -5.01 3.35 -5.05
CA ALA A 125 -5.85 2.24 -5.49
C ALA A 125 -5.17 0.89 -5.21
N ALA A 126 -5.96 -0.16 -5.03
CA ALA A 126 -5.50 -1.52 -4.74
C ALA A 126 -4.40 -1.55 -3.66
N GLY A 127 -3.19 -2.03 -3.95
CA GLY A 127 -2.07 -2.04 -3.01
C GLY A 127 -1.74 -0.66 -2.45
N GLY A 128 -1.87 0.41 -3.26
CA GLY A 128 -1.69 1.79 -2.79
C GLY A 128 -2.72 2.20 -1.73
N PHE A 129 -3.97 1.74 -1.88
CA PHE A 129 -5.00 1.91 -0.85
C PHE A 129 -4.60 1.18 0.45
N GLY A 130 -4.18 -0.09 0.36
CA GLY A 130 -3.76 -0.87 1.52
C GLY A 130 -2.56 -0.28 2.25
N ILE A 131 -1.52 0.13 1.50
CA ILE A 131 -0.32 0.79 2.06
C ILE A 131 -0.69 2.10 2.78
N ALA A 132 -1.59 2.91 2.21
CA ALA A 132 -2.04 4.13 2.86
C ALA A 132 -2.75 3.83 4.19
N MET A 133 -3.67 2.84 4.21
CA MET A 133 -4.40 2.42 5.44
C MET A 133 -3.48 1.82 6.51
N ALA A 134 -2.32 1.31 6.15
CA ALA A 134 -1.32 0.80 7.09
C ALA A 134 -0.59 1.91 7.87
N CYS A 135 -0.59 3.14 7.41
CA CYS A 135 -0.01 4.28 8.12
C CYS A 135 -0.87 4.69 9.33
N ASP A 136 -0.27 5.42 10.27
CA ASP A 136 -0.97 5.87 11.48
C ASP A 136 -1.97 6.99 11.20
N LEU A 137 -1.62 7.88 10.29
CA LEU A 137 -2.47 8.94 9.78
C LEU A 137 -2.46 8.92 8.26
N VAL A 138 -3.61 9.22 7.68
CA VAL A 138 -3.74 9.42 6.22
C VAL A 138 -4.29 10.82 5.97
N VAL A 139 -3.57 11.62 5.23
CA VAL A 139 -4.03 12.94 4.78
C VAL A 139 -4.05 12.99 3.25
N ALA A 140 -4.99 13.70 2.70
CA ALA A 140 -5.20 13.73 1.26
C ALA A 140 -5.32 15.15 0.73
N SER A 141 -4.92 15.38 -0.53
CA SER A 141 -5.30 16.57 -1.29
C SER A 141 -6.77 16.50 -1.71
N GLU A 142 -7.41 17.64 -2.01
CA GLU A 142 -8.82 17.68 -2.44
C GLU A 142 -9.09 16.86 -3.70
N ARG A 143 -8.12 16.81 -4.62
CA ARG A 143 -8.21 16.04 -5.89
C ARG A 143 -8.00 14.54 -5.70
N SER A 144 -7.66 14.07 -4.52
CA SER A 144 -7.33 12.66 -4.29
C SER A 144 -8.54 11.76 -4.38
N SER A 145 -8.29 10.51 -4.77
CA SER A 145 -9.29 9.47 -4.83
C SER A 145 -8.78 8.16 -4.25
N PHE A 146 -9.71 7.39 -3.68
CA PHE A 146 -9.44 6.12 -3.01
C PHE A 146 -10.32 5.03 -3.62
N GLU A 147 -9.72 3.90 -3.96
CA GLU A 147 -10.44 2.78 -4.55
C GLU A 147 -9.83 1.45 -4.13
N TRP A 148 -10.67 0.51 -3.68
CA TRP A 148 -10.17 -0.83 -3.31
C TRP A 148 -9.66 -1.61 -4.52
N ALA A 149 -10.33 -1.52 -5.66
CA ALA A 149 -9.94 -1.86 -7.03
C ALA A 149 -9.57 -3.33 -7.36
N TYR A 150 -9.26 -4.19 -6.40
CA TYR A 150 -8.76 -5.56 -6.68
C TYR A 150 -9.74 -6.41 -7.51
N HIS A 151 -11.04 -6.34 -7.25
CA HIS A 151 -11.99 -7.17 -7.97
C HIS A 151 -12.15 -6.82 -9.46
N LYS A 152 -11.69 -5.63 -9.90
CA LYS A 152 -11.68 -5.28 -11.33
C LYS A 152 -10.86 -6.26 -12.17
N THR A 153 -9.90 -6.89 -11.53
CA THR A 153 -9.05 -7.93 -12.16
C THR A 153 -9.30 -9.32 -11.58
N GLY A 154 -10.43 -9.51 -10.85
CA GLY A 154 -10.75 -10.81 -10.27
C GLY A 154 -9.88 -11.20 -9.07
N LEU A 155 -9.24 -10.23 -8.39
CA LEU A 155 -8.38 -10.48 -7.23
C LEU A 155 -9.10 -10.20 -5.90
N THR A 156 -8.57 -10.81 -4.83
CA THR A 156 -8.86 -10.47 -3.44
C THR A 156 -8.02 -9.26 -3.00
N GLY A 157 -8.29 -8.73 -1.80
CA GLY A 157 -7.45 -7.71 -1.17
C GLY A 157 -6.13 -8.27 -0.66
N ALA A 158 -5.13 -7.39 -0.60
CA ALA A 158 -3.83 -7.62 0.02
C ALA A 158 -3.32 -6.30 0.64
N GLU A 159 -2.03 -6.24 0.95
CA GLU A 159 -1.36 -5.07 1.52
C GLU A 159 -2.09 -4.54 2.77
N SER A 160 -2.56 -5.44 3.62
CA SER A 160 -3.35 -5.17 4.84
C SER A 160 -4.73 -4.52 4.61
N SER A 161 -5.18 -4.40 3.37
CA SER A 161 -6.45 -3.74 3.06
C SER A 161 -7.65 -4.45 3.69
N THR A 162 -7.68 -5.78 3.69
CA THR A 162 -8.76 -6.56 4.32
C THR A 162 -8.64 -6.59 5.84
N PHE A 163 -7.46 -6.30 6.39
CA PHE A 163 -7.24 -6.20 7.82
C PHE A 163 -7.70 -4.87 8.39
N PHE A 164 -7.23 -3.76 7.80
CA PHE A 164 -7.52 -2.43 8.34
C PHE A 164 -8.89 -1.90 7.96
N LEU A 165 -9.39 -2.20 6.75
CA LEU A 165 -10.65 -1.64 6.28
C LEU A 165 -11.83 -1.86 7.26
N PRO A 166 -12.13 -3.10 7.72
CA PRO A 166 -13.23 -3.31 8.65
C PRO A 166 -12.97 -2.70 10.04
N ARG A 167 -11.72 -2.46 10.42
CA ARG A 167 -11.34 -1.80 11.68
C ARG A 167 -11.52 -0.29 11.63
N LEU A 168 -11.34 0.32 10.45
CA LEU A 168 -11.48 1.75 10.25
C LEU A 168 -12.94 2.17 10.06
N VAL A 169 -13.71 1.44 9.23
CA VAL A 169 -15.06 1.86 8.81
C VAL A 169 -16.17 0.93 9.30
N GLY A 170 -15.84 -0.12 10.04
CA GLY A 170 -16.77 -1.17 10.43
C GLY A 170 -17.07 -2.15 9.29
N LEU A 171 -17.47 -3.38 9.66
CA LEU A 171 -17.61 -4.49 8.71
C LEU A 171 -18.62 -4.19 7.57
N ARG A 172 -19.76 -3.54 7.87
CA ARG A 172 -20.79 -3.26 6.86
C ARG A 172 -20.27 -2.34 5.75
N LYS A 173 -19.60 -1.25 6.13
CA LYS A 173 -19.03 -0.31 5.15
C LYS A 173 -17.84 -0.93 4.41
N ALA A 174 -17.04 -1.75 5.09
CA ALA A 174 -15.97 -2.51 4.45
C ALA A 174 -16.51 -3.43 3.35
N MET A 175 -17.58 -4.19 3.61
CA MET A 175 -18.24 -5.04 2.60
C MET A 175 -18.77 -4.24 1.42
N GLU A 176 -19.37 -3.06 1.66
CA GLU A 176 -19.81 -2.16 0.59
C GLU A 176 -18.64 -1.74 -0.31
N LEU A 177 -17.53 -1.29 0.31
CA LEU A 177 -16.35 -0.84 -0.42
C LEU A 177 -15.67 -1.96 -1.21
N VAL A 178 -15.66 -3.17 -0.68
CA VAL A 178 -15.07 -4.34 -1.34
C VAL A 178 -15.96 -4.84 -2.48
N LEU A 179 -17.25 -5.03 -2.23
CA LEU A 179 -18.16 -5.69 -3.18
C LEU A 179 -18.65 -4.75 -4.29
N LEU A 180 -18.92 -3.48 -3.97
CA LEU A 180 -19.40 -2.49 -4.93
C LEU A 180 -18.27 -1.66 -5.54
N ASN A 181 -17.12 -1.62 -4.88
CA ASN A 181 -15.90 -0.90 -5.31
C ASN A 181 -16.15 0.53 -5.80
N PRO A 182 -16.80 1.38 -5.04
CA PRO A 182 -16.93 2.77 -5.41
C PRO A 182 -15.56 3.45 -5.37
N ARG A 183 -15.32 4.36 -6.31
CA ARG A 183 -14.22 5.31 -6.19
C ARG A 183 -14.68 6.43 -5.27
N LEU A 184 -14.00 6.58 -4.13
CA LEU A 184 -14.28 7.64 -3.17
C LEU A 184 -13.42 8.87 -3.48
N SER A 185 -14.02 10.04 -3.43
CA SER A 185 -13.29 11.31 -3.31
C SER A 185 -12.61 11.42 -1.95
N ALA A 186 -11.66 12.36 -1.80
CA ALA A 186 -11.02 12.63 -0.52
C ALA A 186 -12.05 12.98 0.60
N GLN A 187 -13.09 13.74 0.28
CA GLN A 187 -14.13 14.13 1.23
C GLN A 187 -14.98 12.92 1.66
N GLU A 188 -15.36 12.05 0.72
CA GLU A 188 -16.11 10.82 1.03
C GLU A 188 -15.27 9.85 1.87
N ALA A 189 -13.97 9.70 1.54
CA ALA A 189 -13.04 8.90 2.33
C ALA A 189 -12.89 9.42 3.76
N LYS A 190 -12.84 10.76 3.94
CA LYS A 190 -12.83 11.40 5.26
C LYS A 190 -14.16 11.17 6.01
N ALA A 191 -15.28 11.36 5.34
CA ALA A 191 -16.61 11.15 5.95
C ALA A 191 -16.81 9.69 6.37
N ALA A 192 -16.24 8.73 5.63
CA ALA A 192 -16.26 7.32 5.97
C ALA A 192 -15.29 6.92 7.10
N GLY A 193 -14.42 7.82 7.56
CA GLY A 193 -13.40 7.52 8.57
C GLY A 193 -12.16 6.81 8.04
N LEU A 194 -12.00 6.72 6.72
CA LEU A 194 -10.81 6.13 6.09
C LEU A 194 -9.56 7.00 6.21
N ILE A 195 -9.74 8.33 6.21
CA ILE A 195 -8.62 9.27 6.28
C ILE A 195 -8.82 10.33 7.37
N THR A 196 -7.70 10.90 7.81
CA THR A 196 -7.65 11.84 8.93
C THR A 196 -8.09 13.26 8.53
N ALA A 197 -7.55 13.75 7.40
CA ALA A 197 -7.80 15.12 6.95
C ALA A 197 -7.71 15.25 5.43
N VAL A 198 -8.38 16.30 4.91
CA VAL A 198 -8.24 16.75 3.52
C VAL A 198 -7.71 18.17 3.56
N PHE A 199 -6.67 18.43 2.76
CA PHE A 199 -6.04 19.74 2.62
C PHE A 199 -6.23 20.29 1.20
N PRO A 200 -6.32 21.63 1.03
CA PRO A 200 -6.40 22.23 -0.30
C PRO A 200 -5.21 21.84 -1.18
N ASP A 201 -5.46 21.58 -2.45
CA ASP A 201 -4.41 21.18 -3.40
C ASP A 201 -3.22 22.15 -3.42
N ALA A 202 -3.50 23.45 -3.38
CA ALA A 202 -2.47 24.50 -3.45
C ALA A 202 -1.53 24.56 -2.22
N SER A 203 -2.00 24.11 -1.04
CA SER A 203 -1.22 24.12 0.19
C SER A 203 -0.85 22.73 0.68
N PHE A 204 -1.22 21.67 -0.04
CA PHE A 204 -1.12 20.29 0.41
C PHE A 204 0.25 19.91 0.97
N GLU A 205 1.33 20.16 0.22
CA GLU A 205 2.67 19.83 0.68
C GLU A 205 3.08 20.58 1.96
N GLY A 206 2.74 21.86 2.03
CA GLY A 206 3.01 22.69 3.22
C GLY A 206 2.27 22.19 4.46
N GLU A 207 0.98 21.83 4.31
CA GLU A 207 0.15 21.29 5.39
C GLU A 207 0.65 19.92 5.87
N VAL A 208 1.06 19.05 4.95
CA VAL A 208 1.66 17.74 5.29
C VAL A 208 2.94 17.91 6.10
N LEU A 209 3.85 18.82 5.66
CA LEU A 209 5.10 19.07 6.37
C LEU A 209 4.86 19.74 7.73
N ALA A 210 3.91 20.66 7.83
CA ALA A 210 3.53 21.28 9.09
C ALA A 210 2.99 20.24 10.10
N LEU A 211 2.14 19.31 9.64
CA LEU A 211 1.65 18.20 10.45
C LEU A 211 2.80 17.29 10.90
N ALA A 212 3.69 16.90 9.97
CA ALA A 212 4.81 16.02 10.28
C ALA A 212 5.79 16.67 11.29
N ARG A 213 6.13 17.95 11.10
CA ARG A 213 6.97 18.70 12.03
C ARG A 213 6.33 18.84 13.42
N ARG A 214 5.01 19.09 13.48
CA ARG A 214 4.27 19.13 14.75
C ARG A 214 4.36 17.80 15.49
N LEU A 215 4.18 16.65 14.80
CA LEU A 215 4.33 15.32 15.40
C LEU A 215 5.79 15.04 15.80
N ALA A 216 6.73 15.40 14.95
CA ALA A 216 8.15 15.21 15.25
C ALA A 216 8.63 16.07 16.43
N ALA A 217 8.03 17.25 16.69
CA ALA A 217 8.29 18.09 17.86
C ALA A 217 7.63 17.56 19.14
N GLY A 218 6.64 16.65 19.02
CA GLY A 218 5.88 16.11 20.16
C GLY A 218 6.64 15.05 20.98
N PRO A 219 5.99 14.45 21.98
CA PRO A 219 6.60 13.47 22.86
C PRO A 219 6.67 12.07 22.19
N THR A 220 7.64 11.86 21.31
CA THR A 220 7.77 10.66 20.47
C THR A 220 7.68 9.34 21.25
N ARG A 221 8.29 9.26 22.44
CA ARG A 221 8.21 8.06 23.30
C ARG A 221 6.78 7.79 23.78
N ALA A 222 6.02 8.83 24.15
CA ALA A 222 4.62 8.69 24.54
C ALA A 222 3.77 8.26 23.34
N TYR A 223 4.00 8.85 22.15
CA TYR A 223 3.34 8.40 20.91
C TYR A 223 3.62 6.94 20.59
N ALA A 224 4.88 6.49 20.74
CA ALA A 224 5.27 5.10 20.52
C ALA A 224 4.49 4.13 21.41
N VAL A 225 4.42 4.43 22.71
CA VAL A 225 3.68 3.60 23.69
C VAL A 225 2.18 3.65 23.42
N ALA A 226 1.60 4.84 23.16
CA ALA A 226 0.19 4.97 22.83
C ALA A 226 -0.17 4.19 21.54
N LYS A 227 0.66 4.29 20.48
CA LYS A 227 0.50 3.51 19.24
C LYS A 227 0.52 2.00 19.52
N MET A 228 1.48 1.53 20.32
CA MET A 228 1.58 0.12 20.70
C MET A 228 0.32 -0.35 21.43
N LEU A 229 -0.18 0.41 22.41
CA LEU A 229 -1.39 0.08 23.18
C LEU A 229 -2.64 0.10 22.30
N LEU A 230 -2.79 1.09 21.42
CA LEU A 230 -3.91 1.17 20.47
C LEU A 230 -3.87 0.01 19.47
N ASN A 231 -2.70 -0.34 18.95
CA ASN A 231 -2.52 -1.50 18.09
C ASN A 231 -2.95 -2.80 18.80
N ALA A 232 -2.50 -3.01 20.03
CA ALA A 232 -2.88 -4.20 20.80
C ALA A 232 -4.41 -4.23 21.05
N ALA A 233 -5.02 -3.12 21.44
CA ALA A 233 -6.47 -3.03 21.66
C ALA A 233 -7.28 -3.29 20.37
N ALA A 234 -6.74 -2.92 19.21
CA ALA A 234 -7.35 -3.16 17.90
C ALA A 234 -7.04 -4.54 17.30
N GLY A 235 -6.33 -5.43 18.03
CA GLY A 235 -5.96 -6.76 17.56
C GLY A 235 -4.91 -6.77 16.44
N VAL A 236 -4.05 -5.74 16.40
CA VAL A 236 -2.96 -5.63 15.38
C VAL A 236 -1.83 -6.63 15.64
N ASP A 237 -1.79 -7.27 16.80
CA ASP A 237 -0.95 -8.43 17.09
C ASP A 237 -1.20 -9.62 16.14
N ARG A 238 -2.37 -9.68 15.51
CA ARG A 238 -2.71 -10.68 14.48
C ARG A 238 -2.38 -10.25 13.05
N LEU A 239 -1.77 -9.07 12.88
CA LEU A 239 -1.52 -8.52 11.54
C LEU A 239 -0.66 -9.44 10.69
N ASP A 240 0.45 -9.92 11.21
CA ASP A 240 1.38 -10.76 10.43
C ASP A 240 0.73 -12.05 9.94
N TYR A 241 -0.04 -12.71 10.81
CA TYR A 241 -0.83 -13.88 10.40
C TYR A 241 -1.84 -13.53 9.30
N HIS A 242 -2.53 -12.40 9.41
CA HIS A 242 -3.50 -11.98 8.40
C HIS A 242 -2.84 -11.60 7.07
N LEU A 243 -1.67 -10.96 7.11
CA LEU A 243 -0.89 -10.64 5.91
C LEU A 243 -0.43 -11.91 5.17
N ASP A 244 -0.05 -12.95 5.92
CA ASP A 244 0.26 -14.26 5.34
C ASP A 244 -0.96 -14.89 4.67
N GLU A 245 -2.14 -14.87 5.31
CA GLU A 245 -3.39 -15.31 4.71
C GLU A 245 -3.76 -14.50 3.46
N GLU A 246 -3.67 -13.15 3.48
CA GLU A 246 -3.89 -12.31 2.30
C GLU A 246 -2.99 -12.74 1.13
N LEU A 247 -1.68 -12.95 1.39
CA LEU A 247 -0.71 -13.38 0.40
C LEU A 247 -1.08 -14.73 -0.22
N GLN A 248 -1.40 -15.73 0.62
CA GLN A 248 -1.74 -17.08 0.14
C GLN A 248 -3.04 -17.08 -0.68
N GLN A 249 -4.08 -16.40 -0.18
CA GLN A 249 -5.37 -16.36 -0.87
C GLN A 249 -5.30 -15.58 -2.18
N LEU A 250 -4.61 -14.42 -2.20
CA LEU A 250 -4.44 -13.64 -3.42
C LEU A 250 -3.65 -14.42 -4.46
N ALA A 251 -2.55 -15.08 -4.09
CA ALA A 251 -1.75 -15.87 -5.01
C ALA A 251 -2.55 -17.02 -5.62
N ARG A 252 -3.37 -17.72 -4.81
CA ARG A 252 -4.25 -18.80 -5.30
C ARG A 252 -5.26 -18.28 -6.30
N ILE A 253 -5.91 -17.15 -6.03
CA ILE A 253 -6.89 -16.54 -6.94
C ILE A 253 -6.21 -16.03 -8.22
N ALA A 254 -5.00 -15.49 -8.11
CA ALA A 254 -4.24 -15.00 -9.26
C ALA A 254 -3.86 -16.10 -10.27
N ASP A 255 -3.76 -17.35 -9.84
CA ASP A 255 -3.52 -18.49 -10.75
C ASP A 255 -4.83 -19.06 -11.34
N GLY A 256 -5.99 -18.51 -10.98
CA GLY A 256 -7.30 -18.90 -11.49
C GLY A 256 -7.69 -18.23 -12.81
N PRO A 257 -8.75 -18.76 -13.49
CA PRO A 257 -9.20 -18.26 -14.78
C PRO A 257 -9.77 -16.85 -14.73
N ASP A 258 -10.42 -16.46 -13.65
CA ASP A 258 -11.02 -15.12 -13.51
C ASP A 258 -9.95 -14.02 -13.46
N PHE A 259 -8.79 -14.27 -12.83
CA PHE A 259 -7.70 -13.31 -12.90
C PHE A 259 -7.10 -13.20 -14.30
N ALA A 260 -6.94 -14.32 -15.02
CA ALA A 260 -6.45 -14.32 -16.41
C ALA A 260 -7.38 -13.48 -17.31
N GLU A 261 -8.70 -13.65 -17.16
CA GLU A 261 -9.72 -12.84 -17.85
C GLU A 261 -9.66 -11.36 -17.41
N GLY A 262 -9.59 -11.10 -16.11
CA GLY A 262 -9.49 -9.75 -15.56
C GLY A 262 -8.26 -9.01 -16.06
N LEU A 263 -7.12 -9.70 -16.14
CA LEU A 263 -5.87 -9.16 -16.67
C LEU A 263 -5.98 -8.86 -18.17
N ALA A 264 -6.53 -9.80 -18.97
CA ALA A 264 -6.77 -9.61 -20.41
C ALA A 264 -7.70 -8.42 -20.65
N SER A 265 -8.85 -8.38 -19.99
CA SER A 265 -9.85 -7.32 -20.13
C SER A 265 -9.30 -5.93 -19.76
N PHE A 266 -8.43 -5.86 -18.74
CA PHE A 266 -7.78 -4.60 -18.34
C PHE A 266 -6.91 -4.03 -19.48
N PHE A 267 -6.07 -4.87 -20.12
CA PHE A 267 -5.22 -4.40 -21.22
C PHE A 267 -5.99 -4.17 -22.52
N GLU A 268 -7.04 -4.92 -22.77
CA GLU A 268 -7.94 -4.76 -23.91
C GLU A 268 -8.97 -3.64 -23.74
N LYS A 269 -9.06 -3.03 -22.55
CA LYS A 269 -10.00 -1.95 -22.19
C LYS A 269 -11.46 -2.34 -22.45
N ARG A 270 -11.84 -3.55 -22.13
CA ARG A 270 -13.21 -4.08 -22.19
C ARG A 270 -13.72 -4.49 -20.82
N ALA A 271 -15.00 -4.76 -20.71
CA ALA A 271 -15.56 -5.38 -19.51
C ALA A 271 -15.05 -6.81 -19.38
N ALA A 272 -14.73 -7.22 -18.14
CA ALA A 272 -14.38 -8.61 -17.83
C ALA A 272 -15.64 -9.48 -17.79
N ALA A 273 -15.51 -10.73 -18.24
CA ALA A 273 -16.55 -11.75 -18.21
C ALA A 273 -16.11 -12.86 -17.24
N PHE A 274 -16.24 -12.62 -15.95
CA PHE A 274 -15.85 -13.57 -14.91
C PHE A 274 -16.76 -14.80 -14.90
N SER A 275 -16.17 -15.98 -14.69
CA SER A 275 -16.90 -17.25 -14.55
C SER A 275 -17.28 -17.59 -13.12
N GLY A 276 -16.56 -17.00 -12.15
CA GLY A 276 -16.70 -17.30 -10.73
C GLY A 276 -15.87 -18.53 -10.31
N GLU A 277 -14.89 -18.96 -11.13
CA GLU A 277 -14.01 -20.12 -10.89
C GLU A 277 -12.60 -19.71 -10.46
#